data_3b6f24c2625370b06c805911f0c64879
#
_entry.id   3b6f24c2625370b06c805911f0c64879
#
_cell.length_a   1.000
_cell.length_b   1.000
_cell.length_c   1.000
_cell.angle_alpha   90.00
_cell.angle_beta   90.00
_cell.angle_gamma   90.00
#
_symmetry.space_group_name_H-M   'P 1'
#
loop_
_entity.id
_entity.type
_entity.pdbx_description
1 polymer ?
#
loop_
_entity_poly.entity_id
_entity_poly.type
_entity_poly.pdbx_seq_one_letter_code
_entity_poly.pdbx_strand_id
1 'polypeptide(L)'
;MGIDMQVIYLGFAGSAQIESEAAAQLVRLQRFGKAISGCHLTIEAIHERALNDMSGARRGVPGATLNHLMFDARLDLVLRTGELVPLEQRQGADPDGAILAAFDAAERLLERGVARV
;
A
#
# COMPACT_ATOMS: atom_id res chain seq x y z
N MET A 1 -6.71 22.09 -7.68
CA MET A 1 -6.45 20.85 -8.34
C MET A 1 -6.06 19.79 -7.37
N GLY A 2 -6.81 18.74 -7.34
CA GLY A 2 -6.52 17.65 -6.45
C GLY A 2 -5.62 16.61 -7.08
N ILE A 3 -5.26 15.64 -6.29
CA ILE A 3 -4.55 14.46 -6.74
C ILE A 3 -5.56 13.33 -6.81
N ASP A 4 -5.68 12.71 -7.97
CA ASP A 4 -6.58 11.58 -8.15
C ASP A 4 -5.94 10.33 -7.56
N MET A 5 -6.78 9.47 -6.97
CA MET A 5 -6.29 8.22 -6.44
C MET A 5 -7.20 7.09 -6.86
N GLN A 6 -6.60 6.00 -7.31
CA GLN A 6 -7.32 4.76 -7.58
C GLN A 6 -6.86 3.73 -6.58
N VAL A 7 -7.82 2.97 -6.06
CA VAL A 7 -7.52 1.94 -5.08
C VAL A 7 -7.93 0.60 -5.66
N ILE A 8 -7.02 -0.34 -5.65
CA ILE A 8 -7.24 -1.68 -6.19
C ILE A 8 -7.02 -2.68 -5.07
N TYR A 9 -7.96 -3.62 -4.95
CA TYR A 9 -7.89 -4.68 -3.93
C TYR A 9 -7.64 -6.01 -4.60
N LEU A 10 -6.65 -6.74 -4.12
CA LEU A 10 -6.30 -8.06 -4.63
C LEU A 10 -6.38 -9.07 -3.49
N GLY A 11 -7.12 -10.13 -3.73
CA GLY A 11 -7.18 -11.22 -2.75
C GLY A 11 -8.15 -11.00 -1.61
N PHE A 12 -8.87 -9.90 -1.60
CA PHE A 12 -9.89 -9.65 -0.59
C PHE A 12 -10.78 -8.53 -1.07
N ALA A 13 -11.93 -8.40 -0.44
CA ALA A 13 -12.84 -7.31 -0.74
C ALA A 13 -12.43 -6.09 0.06
N GLY A 14 -12.41 -4.96 -0.60
CA GLY A 14 -12.10 -3.72 0.10
C GLY A 14 -13.25 -3.30 0.99
N SER A 15 -13.05 -2.20 1.71
CA SER A 15 -14.07 -1.66 2.59
C SER A 15 -14.02 -0.16 2.58
N ALA A 16 -15.13 0.43 3.00
CA ALA A 16 -15.20 1.88 3.11
C ALA A 16 -14.18 2.40 4.11
N GLN A 17 -13.89 1.62 5.14
CA GLN A 17 -12.90 2.03 6.13
C GLN A 17 -11.52 2.13 5.52
N ILE A 18 -11.15 1.16 4.70
CA ILE A 18 -9.85 1.19 4.04
C ILE A 18 -9.77 2.38 3.08
N GLU A 19 -10.84 2.62 2.33
CA GLU A 19 -10.85 3.76 1.42
C GLU A 19 -10.78 5.07 2.17
N SER A 20 -11.42 5.14 3.31
CA SER A 20 -11.39 6.34 4.13
C SER A 20 -9.98 6.59 4.66
N GLU A 21 -9.31 5.54 5.08
CA GLU A 21 -7.94 5.66 5.56
C GLU A 21 -7.01 6.11 4.44
N ALA A 22 -7.17 5.53 3.27
CA ALA A 22 -6.35 5.90 2.12
C ALA A 22 -6.59 7.37 1.77
N ALA A 23 -7.84 7.80 1.80
CA ALA A 23 -8.14 9.19 1.49
C ALA A 23 -7.52 10.13 2.52
N ALA A 24 -7.53 9.74 3.79
CA ALA A 24 -6.92 10.55 4.84
C ALA A 24 -5.42 10.69 4.60
N GLN A 25 -4.77 9.60 4.18
CA GLN A 25 -3.35 9.66 3.90
C GLN A 25 -3.06 10.47 2.63
N LEU A 26 -3.97 10.44 1.67
CA LEU A 26 -3.77 11.21 0.45
C LEU A 26 -3.64 12.69 0.74
N VAL A 27 -4.28 13.17 1.79
CA VAL A 27 -4.20 14.58 2.17
C VAL A 27 -2.73 14.99 2.37
N ARG A 28 -1.92 14.08 2.87
CA ARG A 28 -0.50 14.35 3.09
C ARG A 28 0.23 14.65 1.80
N LEU A 29 -0.23 14.09 0.69
CA LEU A 29 0.44 14.29 -0.59
C LEU A 29 -0.07 15.52 -1.33
N GLN A 30 -1.13 16.14 -0.86
CA GLN A 30 -1.70 17.28 -1.58
C GLN A 30 -0.73 18.43 -1.71
N ARG A 31 0.20 18.58 -0.78
CA ARG A 31 1.19 19.63 -0.88
C ARG A 31 2.17 19.43 -2.04
N PHE A 32 2.16 18.23 -2.61
CA PHE A 32 2.99 17.94 -3.77
C PHE A 32 2.19 17.99 -5.07
N GLY A 33 1.03 18.61 -5.05
CA GLY A 33 0.14 18.64 -6.21
C GLY A 33 0.73 19.28 -7.45
N LYS A 34 1.81 20.02 -7.31
CA LYS A 34 2.48 20.58 -8.49
C LYS A 34 3.36 19.55 -9.17
N ALA A 35 3.74 18.50 -8.44
CA ALA A 35 4.63 17.49 -8.98
C ALA A 35 3.87 16.26 -9.44
N ILE A 36 2.80 15.87 -8.74
CA ILE A 36 2.08 14.65 -9.06
C ILE A 36 0.62 14.98 -9.36
N SER A 37 0.06 14.21 -10.29
CA SER A 37 -1.34 14.36 -10.67
C SER A 37 -2.21 13.26 -10.11
N GLY A 38 -1.61 12.13 -9.71
CA GLY A 38 -2.39 11.04 -9.20
C GLY A 38 -1.52 9.97 -8.58
N CYS A 39 -2.19 8.96 -8.05
CA CYS A 39 -1.48 7.80 -7.53
C CYS A 39 -2.39 6.58 -7.62
N HIS A 40 -1.76 5.41 -7.67
CA HIS A 40 -2.47 4.14 -7.71
C HIS A 40 -2.06 3.36 -6.48
N LEU A 41 -3.02 3.04 -5.65
CA LEU A 41 -2.79 2.26 -4.44
C LEU A 41 -3.31 0.85 -4.66
N THR A 42 -2.42 -0.12 -4.58
CA THR A 42 -2.81 -1.52 -4.70
C THR A 42 -2.59 -2.19 -3.36
N ILE A 43 -3.61 -2.83 -2.84
CA ILE A 43 -3.54 -3.53 -1.58
C ILE A 43 -3.82 -4.99 -1.84
N GLU A 44 -2.89 -5.83 -1.45
CA GLU A 44 -3.02 -7.27 -1.68
C GLU A 44 -2.97 -8.00 -0.36
N ALA A 45 -3.90 -8.94 -0.18
CA ALA A 45 -3.90 -9.80 0.99
C ALA A 45 -3.06 -11.03 0.68
N ILE A 46 -2.08 -11.29 1.53
CA ILE A 46 -1.13 -12.36 1.32
C ILE A 46 -1.22 -13.32 2.49
N HIS A 47 -1.37 -14.59 2.17
CA HIS A 47 -1.38 -15.62 3.20
C HIS A 47 0.03 -16.17 3.36
N GLU A 48 0.55 -16.09 4.55
CA GLU A 48 1.89 -16.61 4.81
C GLU A 48 1.89 -18.08 5.13
N ARG A 49 0.71 -18.66 5.29
CA ARG A 49 0.68 -20.03 5.74
C ARG A 49 1.32 -21.00 4.75
N ALA A 50 1.46 -20.60 3.50
CA ALA A 50 2.11 -21.47 2.53
C ALA A 50 3.53 -21.81 2.94
N LEU A 51 4.24 -20.81 3.43
CA LEU A 51 5.60 -21.03 3.89
C LEU A 51 5.62 -21.87 5.16
N ASN A 52 4.68 -21.60 6.02
CA ASN A 52 4.59 -22.34 7.26
C ASN A 52 4.27 -23.80 7.02
N ASP A 53 3.44 -24.06 6.03
CA ASP A 53 3.10 -25.43 5.71
C ASP A 53 4.31 -26.24 5.30
N MET A 54 5.25 -25.60 4.66
CA MET A 54 6.44 -26.28 4.18
C MET A 54 7.26 -26.85 5.32
N SER A 55 7.23 -26.22 6.46
CA SER A 55 8.04 -26.66 7.56
C SER A 55 7.55 -27.96 8.17
N GLY A 56 6.31 -28.30 7.97
CA GLY A 56 5.74 -29.49 8.56
C GLY A 56 5.53 -29.42 10.04
N ALA A 57 6.19 -28.51 10.69
CA ALA A 57 6.04 -28.36 12.13
C ALA A 57 4.70 -27.76 12.49
N ARG A 58 4.04 -27.23 11.52
CA ARG A 58 2.79 -26.55 11.75
C ARG A 58 1.71 -27.44 12.31
N ARG A 59 1.87 -28.71 12.12
CA ARG A 59 0.81 -29.62 12.53
C ARG A 59 0.56 -29.59 14.03
N GLY A 60 1.56 -29.22 14.77
CA GLY A 60 1.38 -29.16 16.21
C GLY A 60 0.78 -27.87 16.70
N VAL A 61 0.49 -26.95 15.80
CA VAL A 61 0.02 -25.63 16.19
C VAL A 61 -1.23 -25.31 15.38
N PRO A 62 -2.31 -26.05 15.61
CA PRO A 62 -3.51 -25.88 14.81
C PRO A 62 -4.07 -24.47 14.97
N GLY A 63 -4.34 -23.86 13.85
CA GLY A 63 -4.93 -22.53 13.84
C GLY A 63 -4.01 -21.40 14.16
N ALA A 64 -2.85 -21.66 14.74
CA ALA A 64 -1.97 -20.57 15.14
C ALA A 64 -1.42 -19.83 13.95
N THR A 65 -1.13 -20.53 12.87
CA THR A 65 -0.56 -19.90 11.67
C THR A 65 -1.47 -19.93 10.49
N LEU A 66 -2.58 -20.61 10.61
CA LEU A 66 -3.46 -20.81 9.45
C LEU A 66 -4.10 -19.53 8.99
N ASN A 67 -4.30 -18.60 9.90
CA ASN A 67 -4.96 -17.36 9.58
C ASN A 67 -4.00 -16.19 9.57
N HIS A 68 -2.74 -16.48 9.47
CA HIS A 68 -1.77 -15.41 9.42
C HIS A 68 -1.86 -14.71 8.09
N LEU A 69 -2.39 -13.51 8.12
CA LEU A 69 -2.66 -12.74 6.92
C LEU A 69 -1.86 -11.46 6.97
N MET A 70 -1.13 -11.22 5.91
CA MET A 70 -0.38 -9.99 5.75
C MET A 70 -0.96 -9.20 4.60
N PHE A 71 -0.72 -7.93 4.61
CA PHE A 71 -1.18 -7.06 3.54
C PHE A 71 0.00 -6.33 2.94
N ASP A 72 0.07 -6.34 1.61
CA ASP A 72 1.01 -5.52 0.87
C ASP A 72 0.30 -4.29 0.38
N ALA A 73 0.92 -3.15 0.52
CA ALA A 73 0.43 -1.93 -0.09
C ALA A 73 1.51 -1.39 -1.00
N ARG A 74 1.15 -1.12 -2.23
CA ARG A 74 2.06 -0.52 -3.19
C ARG A 74 1.43 0.75 -3.72
N LEU A 75 2.18 1.83 -3.65
CA LEU A 75 1.70 3.12 -4.11
C LEU A 75 2.56 3.54 -5.29
N ASP A 76 1.93 3.73 -6.43
CA ASP A 76 2.60 4.23 -7.62
C ASP A 76 2.18 5.68 -7.82
N LEU A 77 3.14 6.54 -8.07
CA LEU A 77 2.87 7.96 -8.28
C LEU A 77 2.80 8.26 -9.76
N VAL A 78 1.86 9.12 -10.14
CA VAL A 78 1.75 9.59 -11.52
C VAL A 78 2.16 11.05 -11.51
N LEU A 79 3.27 11.34 -12.17
CA LEU A 79 3.78 12.70 -12.22
C LEU A 79 2.95 13.55 -13.17
N ARG A 80 3.05 14.85 -13.01
CA ARG A 80 2.34 15.77 -13.91
C ARG A 80 2.81 15.60 -15.36
N THR A 81 4.01 15.09 -15.55
CA THR A 81 4.51 14.80 -16.88
C THR A 81 3.87 13.56 -17.49
N GLY A 82 3.12 12.80 -16.71
CA GLY A 82 2.54 11.54 -17.14
C GLY A 82 3.40 10.34 -16.80
N GLU A 83 4.58 10.55 -16.29
CA GLU A 83 5.48 9.46 -15.94
C GLU A 83 4.99 8.76 -14.70
N LEU A 84 5.13 7.45 -14.65
CA LEU A 84 4.75 6.64 -13.52
C LEU A 84 5.98 6.32 -12.70
N VAL A 85 5.89 6.54 -11.39
CA VAL A 85 6.98 6.24 -10.46
C VAL A 85 6.49 5.18 -9.49
N PRO A 86 6.86 3.91 -9.71
CA PRO A 86 6.45 2.86 -8.78
C PRO A 86 7.30 2.90 -7.53
N LEU A 87 6.67 2.66 -6.38
CA LEU A 87 7.36 2.60 -5.11
C LEU A 87 7.40 1.16 -4.64
N GLU A 88 8.30 0.89 -3.71
CA GLU A 88 8.41 -0.45 -3.16
C GLU A 88 7.16 -0.81 -2.37
N GLN A 89 6.86 -2.09 -2.37
CA GLN A 89 5.76 -2.60 -1.58
C GLN A 89 6.08 -2.49 -0.11
N ARG A 90 5.05 -2.22 0.68
CA ARG A 90 5.16 -2.17 2.13
C ARG A 90 4.19 -3.17 2.72
N GLN A 91 4.64 -3.92 3.68
CA GLN A 91 3.83 -4.94 4.30
C GLN A 91 3.41 -4.53 5.69
N GLY A 92 2.24 -5.03 6.11
CA GLY A 92 1.75 -4.78 7.43
C GLY A 92 0.80 -5.88 7.85
N ALA A 93 0.58 -5.98 9.15
CA ALA A 93 -0.31 -6.98 9.68
C ALA A 93 -1.77 -6.62 9.42
N ASP A 94 -2.04 -5.38 9.09
CA ASP A 94 -3.38 -4.95 8.72
C ASP A 94 -3.27 -3.96 7.56
N PRO A 95 -4.38 -3.73 6.85
CA PRO A 95 -4.33 -2.84 5.69
C PRO A 95 -3.95 -1.42 6.05
N ASP A 96 -4.43 -0.92 7.18
CA ASP A 96 -4.16 0.46 7.56
C ASP A 96 -2.67 0.69 7.76
N GLY A 97 -2.01 -0.26 8.42
CA GLY A 97 -0.57 -0.14 8.65
C GLY A 97 0.22 -0.18 7.35
N ALA A 98 -0.17 -1.05 6.43
CA ALA A 98 0.50 -1.13 5.14
C ALA A 98 0.29 0.14 4.34
N ILE A 99 -0.91 0.69 4.35
CA ILE A 99 -1.22 1.93 3.66
C ILE A 99 -0.38 3.07 4.24
N LEU A 100 -0.34 3.17 5.56
CA LEU A 100 0.43 4.23 6.19
C LEU A 100 1.90 4.16 5.79
N ALA A 101 2.45 2.96 5.79
CA ALA A 101 3.86 2.79 5.42
C ALA A 101 4.10 3.19 3.97
N ALA A 102 3.15 2.87 3.08
CA ALA A 102 3.30 3.21 1.67
C ALA A 102 3.27 4.72 1.47
N PHE A 103 2.36 5.41 2.14
CA PHE A 103 2.30 6.86 2.02
C PHE A 103 3.48 7.54 2.70
N ASP A 104 3.99 6.99 3.79
CA ASP A 104 5.22 7.51 4.40
C ASP A 104 6.37 7.46 3.41
N ALA A 105 6.51 6.33 2.70
CA ALA A 105 7.58 6.20 1.73
C ALA A 105 7.41 7.19 0.59
N ALA A 106 6.18 7.38 0.14
CA ALA A 106 5.90 8.32 -0.94
C ALA A 106 6.25 9.75 -0.52
N GLU A 107 5.86 10.12 0.68
CA GLU A 107 6.12 11.47 1.15
C GLU A 107 7.62 11.75 1.25
N ARG A 108 8.37 10.77 1.76
CA ARG A 108 9.82 10.93 1.86
C ARG A 108 10.46 11.06 0.49
N LEU A 109 9.98 10.28 -0.46
CA LEU A 109 10.52 10.34 -1.81
C LEU A 109 10.27 11.71 -2.43
N LEU A 110 9.06 12.23 -2.26
CA LEU A 110 8.71 13.53 -2.82
C LEU A 110 9.47 14.65 -2.13
N GLU A 111 9.73 14.51 -0.82
CA GLU A 111 10.50 15.51 -0.11
C GLU A 111 11.94 15.57 -0.60
N ARG A 112 12.46 14.45 -1.08
CA ARG A 112 13.80 14.42 -1.64
C ARG A 112 13.88 15.01 -3.03
N GLY A 113 12.73 15.34 -3.60
CA GLY A 113 12.71 16.00 -4.88
C GLY A 113 12.75 15.09 -6.09
N VAL A 114 12.50 13.79 -5.89
CA VAL A 114 12.52 12.88 -7.02
C VAL A 114 11.52 13.27 -8.09
N ALA A 115 10.39 13.81 -7.68
CA ALA A 115 9.34 14.17 -8.62
C ALA A 115 9.53 15.54 -9.26
N ARG A 116 10.65 16.19 -8.97
CA ARG A 116 10.86 17.52 -9.52
C ARG A 116 11.59 17.54 -10.85
N VAL A 117 11.94 16.42 -11.32
CA VAL A 117 12.73 16.32 -12.55
C VAL A 117 12.08 16.97 -13.76
#